data_f9b50b8fcca657bca2e73fc6e12e3320
#
_entry.id   f9b50b8fcca657bca2e73fc6e12e3320
#
_cell.length_a   1.000
_cell.length_b   1.000
_cell.length_c   1.000
_cell.angle_alpha   90.00
_cell.angle_beta   90.00
_cell.angle_gamma   90.00
#
_symmetry.space_group_name_H-M   'P 1'
#
loop_
_entity.id
_entity.type
_entity.pdbx_description
1 polymer ?
#
loop_
_entity_poly.entity_id
_entity_poly.type
_entity_poly.pdbx_seq_one_letter_code
_entity_poly.pdbx_strand_id
1 'polypeptide(L)'
;MSGWSRSPIRYGLAVLAAALSLGFTTPGVPAPAPVPIPSPSPSPADPYPGPYWVNPEGPAAEQVSEWRRAGRESDAALIERISLRPQADWPRPEGVEQQVRDLTSAAARAGRVPVLVAYDIPHRDCDGESRGGAASAAAYRTWVDALSRGIGDRSAVVIVEPDAIAHLVSGCQGAPSAERLSLLAYAVRELKRGPATKVYLDAGHSAWITDQSTLLEPLRQAGVEQADGFSLNVSSFQTNAASAEYGHRLSAALGGKHFVVDTSRNGNGPYSGTDNWCNPPGRALGTPPTTATGDPLIDAYLWIKRPGESDGTCRGGPKAGRWWPEYALGLAQAART
;
A
#
# COMPACT_ATOMS: atom_id res chain seq x y z
N MET A 1 -38.18 48.13 -36.13
CA MET A 1 -37.36 49.12 -36.79
C MET A 1 -35.99 48.45 -36.90
N SER A 2 -35.77 47.64 -37.89
CA SER A 2 -35.35 47.85 -39.29
C SER A 2 -33.93 48.43 -39.38
N GLY A 3 -33.05 47.64 -39.94
CA GLY A 3 -31.75 48.09 -40.37
C GLY A 3 -30.87 46.95 -40.86
N TRP A 4 -31.16 46.44 -42.06
CA TRP A 4 -30.30 45.58 -42.85
C TRP A 4 -29.19 46.44 -43.52
N SER A 5 -27.98 45.95 -43.63
CA SER A 5 -27.07 46.42 -44.69
C SER A 5 -26.17 45.24 -45.15
N ARG A 6 -26.19 45.13 -46.48
CA ARG A 6 -25.61 44.07 -47.31
C ARG A 6 -24.16 44.35 -47.70
N SER A 7 -23.45 43.25 -48.06
CA SER A 7 -22.14 43.15 -48.69
C SER A 7 -21.90 44.02 -49.91
N PRO A 8 -20.65 44.12 -50.42
CA PRO A 8 -20.45 43.54 -51.74
C PRO A 8 -19.16 42.69 -51.91
N ILE A 9 -19.35 41.71 -52.79
CA ILE A 9 -18.37 40.82 -53.41
C ILE A 9 -17.46 41.65 -54.32
N ARG A 10 -16.11 41.43 -54.23
CA ARG A 10 -15.19 41.86 -55.26
C ARG A 10 -14.44 40.66 -55.84
N TYR A 11 -14.62 40.43 -57.13
CA TYR A 11 -13.88 39.55 -58.00
C TYR A 11 -12.50 40.17 -58.28
N GLY A 12 -11.43 39.42 -58.07
CA GLY A 12 -10.07 39.83 -58.48
C GLY A 12 -9.49 38.75 -59.42
N LEU A 13 -9.09 39.19 -60.59
CA LEU A 13 -8.51 38.41 -61.69
C LEU A 13 -7.21 37.74 -61.30
N ALA A 14 -7.08 36.47 -61.69
CA ALA A 14 -5.83 35.72 -61.63
C ALA A 14 -4.99 36.08 -62.86
N VAL A 15 -3.74 36.52 -62.64
CA VAL A 15 -2.70 36.65 -63.65
C VAL A 15 -1.74 35.47 -63.45
N LEU A 16 -1.68 34.56 -64.42
CA LEU A 16 -0.63 33.53 -64.48
C LEU A 16 0.69 34.15 -64.92
N ALA A 17 1.67 34.09 -64.05
CA ALA A 17 3.09 34.31 -64.40
C ALA A 17 3.80 32.96 -64.36
N ALA A 18 4.20 32.45 -65.51
CA ALA A 18 5.07 31.28 -65.63
C ALA A 18 6.50 31.69 -65.34
N ALA A 19 7.07 31.23 -64.24
CA ALA A 19 8.52 31.38 -63.95
C ALA A 19 9.20 30.04 -64.24
N LEU A 20 10.09 29.99 -65.20
CA LEU A 20 11.05 28.93 -65.43
C LEU A 20 12.07 28.97 -64.29
N SER A 21 12.09 27.99 -63.41
CA SER A 21 13.13 27.80 -62.40
C SER A 21 14.12 26.76 -62.90
N LEU A 22 15.35 27.23 -63.21
CA LEU A 22 16.54 26.40 -63.40
C LEU A 22 16.87 25.70 -62.08
N GLY A 23 16.73 24.38 -62.03
CA GLY A 23 17.10 23.59 -60.89
C GLY A 23 18.59 23.48 -60.69
N PHE A 24 19.12 24.09 -59.64
CA PHE A 24 20.43 23.76 -59.10
C PHE A 24 20.27 22.64 -58.10
N THR A 25 20.70 21.43 -58.41
CA THR A 25 20.81 20.31 -57.48
C THR A 25 22.07 20.53 -56.63
N THR A 26 21.91 20.94 -55.39
CA THR A 26 22.98 20.86 -54.38
C THR A 26 23.13 19.40 -53.92
N PRO A 27 24.38 18.90 -53.83
CA PRO A 27 24.58 17.57 -53.29
C PRO A 27 24.17 17.56 -51.79
N GLY A 28 23.19 16.68 -51.44
CA GLY A 28 22.73 16.53 -50.10
C GLY A 28 23.84 16.01 -49.17
N VAL A 29 24.06 16.75 -48.09
CA VAL A 29 24.88 16.28 -46.97
C VAL A 29 24.13 15.09 -46.32
N PRO A 30 24.76 13.90 -46.18
CA PRO A 30 24.11 12.78 -45.53
C PRO A 30 23.77 13.13 -44.07
N ALA A 31 22.55 12.83 -43.65
CA ALA A 31 22.11 13.01 -42.26
C ALA A 31 23.02 12.17 -41.32
N PRO A 32 23.44 12.71 -40.18
CA PRO A 32 24.21 11.94 -39.22
C PRO A 32 23.42 10.69 -38.77
N ALA A 33 24.12 9.56 -38.74
CA ALA A 33 23.53 8.30 -38.25
C ALA A 33 23.00 8.46 -36.82
N PRO A 34 21.84 7.86 -36.47
CA PRO A 34 21.33 7.94 -35.10
C PRO A 34 22.36 7.38 -34.13
N VAL A 35 22.72 8.17 -33.12
CA VAL A 35 23.59 7.74 -32.02
C VAL A 35 22.86 6.63 -31.28
N PRO A 36 23.46 5.43 -31.08
CA PRO A 36 22.82 4.39 -30.32
C PRO A 36 22.51 4.86 -28.90
N ILE A 37 21.24 4.83 -28.52
CA ILE A 37 20.85 5.06 -27.13
C ILE A 37 21.49 3.95 -26.31
N PRO A 38 22.33 4.24 -25.30
CA PRO A 38 22.91 3.20 -24.47
C PRO A 38 21.77 2.37 -23.86
N SER A 39 21.80 1.05 -24.04
CA SER A 39 20.90 0.13 -23.37
C SER A 39 21.00 0.38 -21.86
N PRO A 40 19.87 0.46 -21.13
CA PRO A 40 19.92 0.63 -19.68
C PRO A 40 20.78 -0.49 -19.10
N SER A 41 21.74 -0.13 -18.25
CA SER A 41 22.54 -1.09 -17.51
C SER A 41 21.59 -2.03 -16.77
N PRO A 42 21.84 -3.35 -16.73
CA PRO A 42 21.00 -4.26 -15.96
C PRO A 42 20.95 -3.77 -14.52
N SER A 43 19.73 -3.51 -14.04
CA SER A 43 19.48 -3.23 -12.62
C SER A 43 20.06 -4.38 -11.79
N PRO A 44 20.67 -4.13 -10.61
CA PRO A 44 21.10 -5.22 -9.74
C PRO A 44 19.96 -6.22 -9.62
N ALA A 45 20.26 -7.53 -9.73
CA ALA A 45 19.26 -8.57 -9.65
C ALA A 45 18.42 -8.34 -8.37
N ASP A 46 17.11 -8.20 -8.54
CA ASP A 46 16.18 -8.02 -7.42
C ASP A 46 16.33 -9.21 -6.47
N PRO A 47 16.77 -9.02 -5.22
CA PRO A 47 16.99 -10.11 -4.27
C PRO A 47 15.68 -10.78 -3.82
N TYR A 48 14.51 -10.22 -4.22
CA TYR A 48 13.19 -10.75 -3.90
C TYR A 48 12.53 -11.36 -5.14
N PRO A 49 12.33 -12.69 -5.19
CA PRO A 49 11.78 -13.38 -6.37
C PRO A 49 10.24 -13.28 -6.49
N GLY A 50 9.54 -12.75 -5.47
CA GLY A 50 8.08 -12.69 -5.43
C GLY A 50 7.48 -11.57 -6.29
N PRO A 51 6.14 -11.48 -6.37
CA PRO A 51 5.45 -10.52 -7.23
C PRO A 51 5.42 -9.10 -6.66
N TYR A 52 5.69 -8.93 -5.37
CA TYR A 52 5.52 -7.64 -4.70
C TYR A 52 6.72 -6.72 -4.87
N TRP A 53 6.44 -5.43 -4.84
CA TRP A 53 7.44 -4.39 -5.03
C TRP A 53 8.17 -4.08 -3.71
N VAL A 54 9.51 -4.01 -3.80
CA VAL A 54 10.36 -3.52 -2.72
C VAL A 54 10.59 -2.03 -2.95
N ASN A 55 10.10 -1.19 -2.02
CA ASN A 55 10.34 0.24 -2.08
C ASN A 55 11.78 0.56 -1.68
N PRO A 56 12.62 1.10 -2.59
CA PRO A 56 14.02 1.38 -2.30
C PRO A 56 14.21 2.63 -1.42
N GLU A 57 13.16 3.43 -1.23
CA GLU A 57 13.20 4.71 -0.49
C GLU A 57 12.58 4.60 0.91
N GLY A 58 12.45 3.37 1.43
CA GLY A 58 11.88 3.16 2.75
C GLY A 58 12.87 3.41 3.90
N PRO A 59 12.38 3.66 5.13
CA PRO A 59 13.23 3.97 6.29
C PRO A 59 14.31 2.93 6.58
N ALA A 60 14.04 1.66 6.31
CA ALA A 60 15.03 0.59 6.44
C ALA A 60 16.20 0.75 5.46
N ALA A 61 15.94 1.14 4.22
CA ALA A 61 16.99 1.37 3.22
C ALA A 61 17.85 2.60 3.55
N GLU A 62 17.21 3.66 4.05
CA GLU A 62 17.92 4.83 4.58
C GLU A 62 18.84 4.46 5.73
N GLN A 63 18.35 3.64 6.68
CA GLN A 63 19.12 3.18 7.82
C GLN A 63 20.32 2.30 7.43
N VAL A 64 20.17 1.42 6.45
CA VAL A 64 21.28 0.64 5.88
C VAL A 64 22.37 1.58 5.35
N SER A 65 21.98 2.58 4.58
CA SER A 65 22.90 3.55 4.00
C SER A 65 23.61 4.39 5.07
N GLU A 66 22.89 4.79 6.11
CA GLU A 66 23.45 5.54 7.24
C GLU A 66 24.47 4.71 8.03
N TRP A 67 24.11 3.47 8.40
CA TRP A 67 25.00 2.62 9.19
C TRP A 67 26.23 2.18 8.40
N ARG A 68 26.14 1.94 7.11
CA ARG A 68 27.33 1.70 6.28
C ARG A 68 28.27 2.89 6.26
N ARG A 69 27.74 4.12 6.10
CA ARG A 69 28.57 5.34 6.20
C ARG A 69 29.22 5.52 7.57
N ALA A 70 28.60 5.00 8.63
CA ALA A 70 29.11 5.01 10.00
C ALA A 70 30.02 3.80 10.33
N GLY A 71 30.33 2.92 9.37
CA GLY A 71 31.17 1.73 9.58
C GLY A 71 30.48 0.60 10.35
N ARG A 72 29.14 0.63 10.53
CA ARG A 72 28.34 -0.38 11.22
C ARG A 72 27.87 -1.46 10.22
N GLU A 73 28.80 -2.11 9.54
CA GLU A 73 28.48 -3.06 8.45
C GLU A 73 27.62 -4.25 8.90
N SER A 74 27.91 -4.82 10.09
CA SER A 74 27.15 -5.96 10.62
C SER A 74 25.70 -5.59 10.93
N ASP A 75 25.45 -4.41 11.50
CA ASP A 75 24.11 -3.92 11.79
C ASP A 75 23.36 -3.57 10.51
N ALA A 76 24.04 -2.93 9.54
CA ALA A 76 23.48 -2.65 8.22
C ALA A 76 23.05 -3.94 7.51
N ALA A 77 23.88 -4.99 7.54
CA ALA A 77 23.54 -6.29 6.95
C ALA A 77 22.32 -6.96 7.63
N LEU A 78 22.08 -6.71 8.91
CA LEU A 78 20.88 -7.19 9.59
C LEU A 78 19.64 -6.40 9.14
N ILE A 79 19.74 -5.07 8.99
CA ILE A 79 18.60 -4.26 8.50
C ILE A 79 18.29 -4.55 7.02
N GLU A 80 19.24 -5.05 6.24
CA GLU A 80 18.96 -5.53 4.87
C GLU A 80 17.95 -6.67 4.83
N ARG A 81 17.82 -7.46 5.89
CA ARG A 81 16.72 -8.45 6.01
C ARG A 81 15.34 -7.80 5.96
N ILE A 82 15.25 -6.51 6.28
CA ILE A 82 14.03 -5.71 6.22
C ILE A 82 13.97 -4.94 4.90
N SER A 83 15.01 -4.17 4.57
CA SER A 83 15.00 -3.25 3.43
C SER A 83 14.91 -3.94 2.07
N LEU A 84 15.37 -5.19 1.97
CA LEU A 84 15.33 -6.00 0.75
C LEU A 84 14.05 -6.85 0.63
N ARG A 85 13.04 -6.58 1.43
CA ARG A 85 11.75 -7.28 1.37
C ARG A 85 10.61 -6.29 1.11
N PRO A 86 9.56 -6.71 0.38
CA PRO A 86 8.37 -5.90 0.21
C PRO A 86 7.74 -5.56 1.57
N GLN A 87 7.38 -4.31 1.74
CA GLN A 87 6.62 -3.84 2.88
C GLN A 87 5.47 -3.01 2.36
N ALA A 88 4.37 -2.96 3.08
CA ALA A 88 3.27 -2.09 2.67
C ALA A 88 3.65 -0.62 2.86
N ASP A 89 3.27 0.19 1.89
CA ASP A 89 3.32 1.64 2.00
C ASP A 89 2.03 2.17 2.63
N TRP A 90 2.19 3.08 3.60
CA TRP A 90 1.11 3.75 4.30
C TRP A 90 1.07 5.21 3.84
N PRO A 91 0.29 5.55 2.79
CA PRO A 91 0.25 6.91 2.26
C PRO A 91 -0.27 7.89 3.31
N ARG A 92 0.36 9.06 3.37
CA ARG A 92 -0.07 10.14 4.25
C ARG A 92 -1.36 10.76 3.70
N PRO A 93 -2.22 11.32 4.57
CA PRO A 93 -3.45 11.97 4.13
C PRO A 93 -3.23 13.08 3.10
N GLU A 94 -2.18 13.91 3.31
CA GLU A 94 -1.87 15.02 2.42
C GLU A 94 -1.22 14.56 1.13
N GLY A 95 -1.79 14.95 0.00
CA GLY A 95 -1.24 14.66 -1.33
C GLY A 95 -1.27 13.18 -1.70
N VAL A 96 -2.21 12.40 -1.16
CA VAL A 96 -2.32 10.93 -1.33
C VAL A 96 -2.35 10.51 -2.79
N GLU A 97 -3.05 11.24 -3.67
CA GLU A 97 -3.12 10.89 -5.10
C GLU A 97 -1.73 10.87 -5.76
N GLN A 98 -0.92 11.90 -5.50
CA GLN A 98 0.42 11.97 -6.09
C GLN A 98 1.36 10.92 -5.48
N GLN A 99 1.34 10.76 -4.14
CA GLN A 99 2.14 9.73 -3.47
C GLN A 99 1.85 8.34 -4.05
N VAL A 100 0.57 7.97 -4.15
CA VAL A 100 0.16 6.65 -4.64
C VAL A 100 0.45 6.50 -6.13
N ARG A 101 0.29 7.56 -6.93
CA ARG A 101 0.66 7.57 -8.34
C ARG A 101 2.16 7.28 -8.53
N ASP A 102 3.00 7.91 -7.74
CA ASP A 102 4.46 7.72 -7.82
C ASP A 102 4.86 6.31 -7.42
N LEU A 103 4.35 5.81 -6.29
CA LEU A 103 4.57 4.44 -5.81
C LEU A 103 4.12 3.39 -6.83
N THR A 104 2.88 3.47 -7.29
CA THR A 104 2.33 2.48 -8.23
C THR A 104 2.99 2.56 -9.60
N SER A 105 3.42 3.75 -10.04
CA SER A 105 4.16 3.91 -11.29
C SER A 105 5.58 3.34 -11.18
N ALA A 106 6.26 3.53 -10.05
CA ALA A 106 7.58 2.94 -9.81
C ALA A 106 7.50 1.41 -9.77
N ALA A 107 6.53 0.85 -9.05
CA ALA A 107 6.27 -0.58 -8.99
C ALA A 107 5.94 -1.17 -10.37
N ALA A 108 5.08 -0.51 -11.14
CA ALA A 108 4.71 -0.94 -12.50
C ALA A 108 5.92 -0.95 -13.46
N ARG A 109 6.80 0.07 -13.39
CA ARG A 109 8.05 0.08 -14.17
C ARG A 109 8.98 -1.08 -13.82
N ALA A 110 8.95 -1.53 -12.56
CA ALA A 110 9.70 -2.70 -12.10
C ALA A 110 9.00 -4.04 -12.41
N GLY A 111 7.80 -4.03 -13.00
CA GLY A 111 6.99 -5.23 -13.23
C GLY A 111 6.50 -5.88 -11.93
N ARG A 112 6.27 -5.08 -10.89
CA ARG A 112 5.93 -5.51 -9.52
C ARG A 112 4.62 -4.88 -9.04
N VAL A 113 4.05 -5.47 -7.99
CA VAL A 113 2.78 -5.05 -7.39
C VAL A 113 3.05 -4.43 -6.02
N PRO A 114 2.73 -3.15 -5.79
CA PRO A 114 2.86 -2.54 -4.47
C PRO A 114 1.74 -3.01 -3.54
N VAL A 115 2.06 -3.08 -2.24
CA VAL A 115 1.07 -3.26 -1.18
C VAL A 115 0.86 -1.91 -0.52
N LEU A 116 -0.38 -1.46 -0.45
CA LEU A 116 -0.77 -0.17 0.13
C LEU A 116 -1.70 -0.39 1.31
N VAL A 117 -1.68 0.51 2.27
CA VAL A 117 -2.64 0.52 3.38
C VAL A 117 -3.45 1.80 3.31
N ALA A 118 -4.76 1.69 3.14
CA ALA A 118 -5.68 2.79 3.34
C ALA A 118 -5.96 2.91 4.85
N TYR A 119 -5.55 4.04 5.47
CA TYR A 119 -5.64 4.21 6.92
C TYR A 119 -5.91 5.67 7.28
N ASP A 120 -7.12 6.13 6.99
CA ASP A 120 -7.54 7.52 7.25
C ASP A 120 -9.03 7.65 7.65
N ILE A 121 -9.66 6.56 8.10
CA ILE A 121 -11.06 6.60 8.53
C ILE A 121 -11.24 7.56 9.73
N PRO A 122 -12.34 8.34 9.80
CA PRO A 122 -12.62 9.18 10.97
C PRO A 122 -12.60 8.39 12.28
N HIS A 123 -12.06 8.99 13.34
CA HIS A 123 -11.86 8.35 14.64
C HIS A 123 -11.02 7.06 14.55
N ARG A 124 -9.99 7.11 13.70
CA ARG A 124 -9.01 6.04 13.54
C ARG A 124 -8.35 5.72 14.88
N ASP A 125 -8.09 4.43 15.12
CA ASP A 125 -7.40 3.90 16.31
C ASP A 125 -8.10 4.20 17.65
N CYS A 126 -9.36 4.61 17.64
CA CYS A 126 -10.17 4.75 18.87
C CYS A 126 -9.43 5.45 20.02
N ASP A 127 -8.85 6.62 19.77
CA ASP A 127 -8.04 7.41 20.72
C ASP A 127 -6.70 6.77 21.13
N GLY A 128 -6.27 5.71 20.47
CA GLY A 128 -4.96 5.06 20.66
C GLY A 128 -3.76 5.89 20.18
N GLU A 129 -2.61 5.24 20.06
CA GLU A 129 -1.34 5.87 19.69
C GLU A 129 -1.32 6.42 18.25
N SER A 130 -2.16 5.84 17.37
CA SER A 130 -2.32 6.24 15.96
C SER A 130 -3.61 7.01 15.71
N ARG A 131 -4.23 7.59 16.75
CA ARG A 131 -5.47 8.35 16.65
C ARG A 131 -5.43 9.43 15.58
N GLY A 132 -6.58 9.70 14.96
CA GLY A 132 -6.71 10.71 13.91
C GLY A 132 -7.73 10.31 12.85
N GLY A 133 -7.30 10.34 11.61
CA GLY A 133 -8.13 10.11 10.44
C GLY A 133 -8.73 11.38 9.86
N ALA A 134 -9.48 11.24 8.79
CA ALA A 134 -10.15 12.33 8.10
C ALA A 134 -11.13 13.07 9.05
N ALA A 135 -11.22 14.37 8.89
CA ALA A 135 -12.03 15.22 9.77
C ALA A 135 -13.55 14.98 9.64
N SER A 136 -13.99 14.27 8.61
CA SER A 136 -15.40 13.94 8.37
C SER A 136 -15.56 12.81 7.36
N ALA A 137 -16.76 12.24 7.31
CA ALA A 137 -17.13 11.25 6.30
C ALA A 137 -16.95 11.77 4.86
N ALA A 138 -17.21 13.03 4.60
CA ALA A 138 -17.01 13.65 3.29
C ALA A 138 -15.52 13.76 2.94
N ALA A 139 -14.69 14.19 3.89
CA ALA A 139 -13.24 14.27 3.72
C ALA A 139 -12.63 12.88 3.45
N TYR A 140 -13.08 11.87 4.17
CA TYR A 140 -12.64 10.49 3.95
C TYR A 140 -12.97 9.99 2.53
N ARG A 141 -14.20 10.21 2.05
CA ARG A 141 -14.56 9.82 0.67
C ARG A 141 -13.69 10.53 -0.36
N THR A 142 -13.47 11.82 -0.19
CA THR A 142 -12.57 12.58 -1.08
C THR A 142 -11.16 12.01 -1.07
N TRP A 143 -10.67 11.60 0.10
CA TRP A 143 -9.35 10.97 0.25
C TRP A 143 -9.29 9.60 -0.42
N VAL A 144 -10.32 8.74 -0.24
CA VAL A 144 -10.42 7.44 -0.92
C VAL A 144 -10.46 7.60 -2.43
N ASP A 145 -11.22 8.58 -2.94
CA ASP A 145 -11.28 8.88 -4.37
C ASP A 145 -9.90 9.28 -4.92
N ALA A 146 -9.15 10.07 -4.16
CA ALA A 146 -7.80 10.48 -4.51
C ALA A 146 -6.82 9.28 -4.48
N LEU A 147 -6.92 8.41 -3.48
CA LEU A 147 -6.16 7.15 -3.40
C LEU A 147 -6.44 6.28 -4.64
N SER A 148 -7.72 6.08 -4.98
CA SER A 148 -8.16 5.29 -6.14
C SER A 148 -7.62 5.88 -7.45
N ARG A 149 -7.73 7.21 -7.65
CA ARG A 149 -7.14 7.87 -8.83
C ARG A 149 -5.62 7.74 -8.86
N GLY A 150 -4.95 7.78 -7.70
CA GLY A 150 -3.51 7.54 -7.58
C GLY A 150 -3.12 6.14 -8.06
N ILE A 151 -3.92 5.12 -7.79
CA ILE A 151 -3.72 3.75 -8.31
C ILE A 151 -4.03 3.72 -9.81
N GLY A 152 -5.17 4.25 -10.24
CA GLY A 152 -5.66 4.16 -11.62
C GLY A 152 -5.83 2.70 -12.05
N ASP A 153 -5.38 2.37 -13.25
CA ASP A 153 -5.48 1.01 -13.82
C ASP A 153 -4.27 0.11 -13.46
N ARG A 154 -3.34 0.60 -12.62
CA ARG A 154 -2.16 -0.16 -12.23
C ARG A 154 -2.51 -1.24 -11.21
N SER A 155 -1.73 -2.33 -11.22
CA SER A 155 -1.86 -3.38 -10.20
C SER A 155 -1.46 -2.85 -8.82
N ALA A 156 -2.29 -3.14 -7.82
CA ALA A 156 -2.01 -2.87 -6.41
C ALA A 156 -2.75 -3.87 -5.52
N VAL A 157 -2.20 -4.12 -4.33
CA VAL A 157 -2.92 -4.74 -3.22
C VAL A 157 -3.21 -3.64 -2.22
N VAL A 158 -4.46 -3.50 -1.78
CA VAL A 158 -4.86 -2.49 -0.80
C VAL A 158 -5.46 -3.16 0.43
N ILE A 159 -4.85 -2.93 1.58
CA ILE A 159 -5.39 -3.28 2.89
C ILE A 159 -6.23 -2.09 3.36
N VAL A 160 -7.49 -2.35 3.70
CA VAL A 160 -8.45 -1.28 4.02
C VAL A 160 -8.67 -1.19 5.52
N GLU A 161 -8.29 -0.07 6.07
CA GLU A 161 -8.57 0.45 7.40
C GLU A 161 -8.29 -0.58 8.50
N PRO A 162 -7.01 -0.91 8.74
CA PRO A 162 -6.62 -1.72 9.88
C PRO A 162 -7.33 -1.29 11.17
N ASP A 163 -7.78 -2.28 11.93
CA ASP A 163 -8.45 -2.14 13.23
C ASP A 163 -9.90 -1.59 13.18
N ALA A 164 -10.34 -0.99 12.07
CA ALA A 164 -11.61 -0.24 12.03
C ALA A 164 -12.84 -1.07 12.44
N ILE A 165 -12.95 -2.32 11.96
CA ILE A 165 -14.05 -3.24 12.31
C ILE A 165 -13.81 -3.84 13.70
N ALA A 166 -12.58 -4.22 14.02
CA ALA A 166 -12.25 -4.78 15.32
C ALA A 166 -12.54 -3.78 16.45
N HIS A 167 -12.16 -2.53 16.31
CA HIS A 167 -12.53 -1.45 17.25
C HIS A 167 -14.05 -1.28 17.38
N LEU A 168 -14.77 -1.35 16.25
CA LEU A 168 -16.22 -1.23 16.27
C LEU A 168 -16.87 -2.30 17.14
N VAL A 169 -16.51 -3.57 16.95
CA VAL A 169 -17.09 -4.70 17.69
C VAL A 169 -16.57 -4.80 19.12
N SER A 170 -15.41 -4.20 19.41
CA SER A 170 -14.84 -4.09 20.77
C SER A 170 -15.42 -2.90 21.56
N GLY A 171 -16.37 -2.14 21.00
CA GLY A 171 -17.05 -1.08 21.71
C GLY A 171 -16.31 0.27 21.73
N CYS A 172 -15.52 0.58 20.70
CA CYS A 172 -14.91 1.90 20.54
C CYS A 172 -15.97 3.00 20.58
N GLN A 173 -15.83 3.90 21.55
CA GLN A 173 -16.74 5.03 21.71
C GLN A 173 -16.38 6.15 20.70
N GLY A 174 -17.38 6.91 20.27
CA GLY A 174 -17.18 8.14 19.48
C GLY A 174 -17.31 8.00 17.96
N ALA A 175 -17.29 6.78 17.41
CA ALA A 175 -17.54 6.58 15.98
C ALA A 175 -18.94 5.98 15.76
N PRO A 176 -19.85 6.67 15.03
CA PRO A 176 -21.14 6.09 14.67
C PRO A 176 -20.97 4.83 13.84
N SER A 177 -21.44 3.70 14.34
CA SER A 177 -21.21 2.36 13.73
C SER A 177 -21.69 2.31 12.28
N ALA A 178 -22.90 2.80 12.00
CA ALA A 178 -23.47 2.81 10.67
C ALA A 178 -22.66 3.68 9.68
N GLU A 179 -22.16 4.83 10.13
CA GLU A 179 -21.31 5.70 9.32
C GLU A 179 -19.99 5.00 8.99
N ARG A 180 -19.30 4.42 10.00
CA ARG A 180 -18.04 3.70 9.81
C ARG A 180 -18.17 2.58 8.78
N LEU A 181 -19.20 1.72 8.92
CA LEU A 181 -19.44 0.64 7.98
C LEU A 181 -19.77 1.14 6.56
N SER A 182 -20.56 2.23 6.46
CA SER A 182 -20.83 2.89 5.18
C SER A 182 -19.56 3.44 4.50
N LEU A 183 -18.62 3.96 5.28
CA LEU A 183 -17.34 4.47 4.78
C LEU A 183 -16.43 3.34 4.31
N LEU A 184 -16.37 2.23 5.04
CA LEU A 184 -15.62 1.03 4.62
C LEU A 184 -16.20 0.44 3.33
N ALA A 185 -17.53 0.31 3.23
CA ALA A 185 -18.18 -0.14 2.00
C ALA A 185 -17.93 0.80 0.81
N TYR A 186 -17.87 2.10 1.07
CA TYR A 186 -17.49 3.09 0.06
C TYR A 186 -16.06 2.85 -0.42
N ALA A 187 -15.10 2.69 0.51
CA ALA A 187 -13.70 2.47 0.18
C ALA A 187 -13.51 1.19 -0.66
N VAL A 188 -14.13 0.08 -0.24
CA VAL A 188 -14.09 -1.19 -1.00
C VAL A 188 -14.61 -0.97 -2.41
N ARG A 189 -15.81 -0.40 -2.56
CA ARG A 189 -16.43 -0.19 -3.87
C ARG A 189 -15.59 0.71 -4.77
N GLU A 190 -15.05 1.81 -4.24
CA GLU A 190 -14.27 2.75 -5.02
C GLU A 190 -12.93 2.15 -5.46
N LEU A 191 -12.22 1.46 -4.57
CA LEU A 191 -10.97 0.79 -4.89
C LEU A 191 -11.16 -0.39 -5.87
N LYS A 192 -12.30 -1.09 -5.80
CA LYS A 192 -12.63 -2.18 -6.74
C LYS A 192 -13.04 -1.70 -8.14
N ARG A 193 -13.14 -0.39 -8.38
CA ARG A 193 -13.26 0.16 -9.75
C ARG A 193 -11.98 0.00 -10.55
N GLY A 194 -10.83 -0.05 -9.89
CA GLY A 194 -9.55 -0.37 -10.52
C GLY A 194 -9.51 -1.85 -10.94
N PRO A 195 -9.34 -2.17 -12.26
CA PRO A 195 -9.49 -3.54 -12.77
C PRO A 195 -8.40 -4.49 -12.24
N ALA A 196 -7.25 -3.96 -11.83
CA ALA A 196 -6.10 -4.71 -11.34
C ALA A 196 -5.84 -4.53 -9.83
N THR A 197 -6.77 -3.90 -9.10
CA THR A 197 -6.65 -3.69 -7.66
C THR A 197 -7.27 -4.85 -6.89
N LYS A 198 -6.47 -5.45 -6.00
CA LYS A 198 -6.95 -6.39 -4.98
C LYS A 198 -7.18 -5.67 -3.66
N VAL A 199 -8.31 -5.94 -3.02
CA VAL A 199 -8.77 -5.23 -1.82
C VAL A 199 -9.07 -6.21 -0.70
N TYR A 200 -8.47 -5.99 0.48
CA TYR A 200 -8.68 -6.79 1.68
C TYR A 200 -9.09 -5.89 2.84
N LEU A 201 -10.28 -6.15 3.41
CA LEU A 201 -10.77 -5.48 4.62
C LEU A 201 -10.08 -6.04 5.85
N ASP A 202 -9.63 -5.18 6.76
CA ASP A 202 -9.06 -5.69 8.00
C ASP A 202 -10.13 -6.32 8.92
N ALA A 203 -9.80 -7.48 9.47
CA ALA A 203 -10.64 -8.26 10.36
C ALA A 203 -9.98 -8.54 11.73
N GLY A 204 -8.93 -7.80 12.07
CA GLY A 204 -8.22 -7.92 13.34
C GLY A 204 -7.42 -9.21 13.49
N HIS A 205 -7.46 -9.82 14.67
CA HIS A 205 -6.70 -11.04 14.96
C HIS A 205 -7.31 -11.88 16.10
N SER A 206 -6.89 -13.14 16.19
CA SER A 206 -7.46 -14.17 17.05
C SER A 206 -7.41 -13.87 18.56
N ALA A 207 -6.44 -13.07 19.01
CA ALA A 207 -6.32 -12.70 20.42
C ALA A 207 -7.10 -11.44 20.79
N TRP A 208 -7.63 -10.72 19.81
CA TRP A 208 -8.46 -9.53 20.04
C TRP A 208 -9.95 -9.85 19.95
N ILE A 209 -10.38 -10.39 18.79
CA ILE A 209 -11.78 -10.74 18.57
C ILE A 209 -11.91 -12.26 18.66
N THR A 210 -12.12 -12.77 19.88
CA THR A 210 -12.22 -14.22 20.14
C THR A 210 -13.52 -14.81 19.65
N ASP A 211 -14.62 -14.07 19.72
CA ASP A 211 -15.90 -14.44 19.11
C ASP A 211 -16.02 -13.84 17.71
N GLN A 212 -15.63 -14.62 16.71
CA GLN A 212 -15.67 -14.21 15.30
C GLN A 212 -17.08 -13.94 14.78
N SER A 213 -18.13 -14.47 15.42
CA SER A 213 -19.51 -14.23 14.98
C SER A 213 -19.87 -12.76 15.01
N THR A 214 -19.25 -11.99 15.90
CA THR A 214 -19.43 -10.53 16.01
C THR A 214 -18.88 -9.74 14.82
N LEU A 215 -17.95 -10.32 14.05
CA LEU A 215 -17.37 -9.69 12.86
C LEU A 215 -18.21 -9.89 11.60
N LEU A 216 -19.04 -10.93 11.54
CA LEU A 216 -19.67 -11.36 10.28
C LEU A 216 -20.55 -10.29 9.66
N GLU A 217 -21.48 -9.76 10.44
CA GLU A 217 -22.39 -8.72 9.95
C GLU A 217 -21.66 -7.39 9.65
N PRO A 218 -20.78 -6.88 10.52
CA PRO A 218 -19.95 -5.72 10.19
C PRO A 218 -19.11 -5.89 8.92
N LEU A 219 -18.48 -7.04 8.69
CA LEU A 219 -17.72 -7.32 7.47
C LEU A 219 -18.60 -7.31 6.21
N ARG A 220 -19.82 -7.91 6.30
CA ARG A 220 -20.78 -7.86 5.18
C ARG A 220 -21.22 -6.45 4.88
N GLN A 221 -21.58 -5.68 5.89
CA GLN A 221 -21.99 -4.28 5.74
C GLN A 221 -20.84 -3.40 5.21
N ALA A 222 -19.60 -3.71 5.58
CA ALA A 222 -18.40 -3.07 5.07
C ALA A 222 -18.02 -3.50 3.64
N GLY A 223 -18.76 -4.43 3.03
CA GLY A 223 -18.59 -4.81 1.63
C GLY A 223 -17.57 -5.92 1.38
N VAL A 224 -17.30 -6.80 2.34
CA VAL A 224 -16.37 -7.93 2.17
C VAL A 224 -16.74 -8.83 0.98
N GLU A 225 -18.02 -8.89 0.62
CA GLU A 225 -18.47 -9.66 -0.54
C GLU A 225 -17.93 -9.12 -1.86
N GLN A 226 -17.72 -7.79 -1.95
CA GLN A 226 -17.16 -7.12 -3.11
C GLN A 226 -15.63 -7.07 -3.08
N ALA A 227 -15.02 -7.16 -1.90
CA ALA A 227 -13.59 -7.24 -1.71
C ALA A 227 -13.06 -8.60 -2.20
N ASP A 228 -11.75 -8.70 -2.47
CA ASP A 228 -11.08 -9.98 -2.75
C ASP A 228 -11.02 -10.86 -1.50
N GLY A 229 -11.02 -10.25 -0.33
CA GLY A 229 -11.03 -10.96 0.94
C GLY A 229 -10.86 -10.05 2.14
N PHE A 230 -10.20 -10.57 3.17
CA PHE A 230 -9.92 -9.84 4.40
C PHE A 230 -8.45 -9.99 4.81
N SER A 231 -7.94 -9.06 5.63
CA SER A 231 -6.60 -9.14 6.21
C SER A 231 -6.66 -9.49 7.69
N LEU A 232 -5.64 -10.18 8.15
CA LEU A 232 -5.50 -10.59 9.54
C LEU A 232 -4.14 -10.22 10.11
N ASN A 233 -4.09 -10.04 11.43
CA ASN A 233 -2.86 -9.87 12.18
C ASN A 233 -2.08 -8.59 11.87
N VAL A 234 -2.72 -7.59 11.26
CA VAL A 234 -2.07 -6.32 10.94
C VAL A 234 -1.52 -5.70 12.22
N SER A 235 -0.24 -5.34 12.19
CA SER A 235 0.50 -4.81 13.34
C SER A 235 0.54 -5.71 14.60
N SER A 236 0.12 -6.97 14.51
CA SER A 236 0.07 -7.91 15.61
C SER A 236 1.16 -8.99 15.52
N PHE A 237 1.14 -9.94 16.45
CA PHE A 237 2.22 -10.92 16.65
C PHE A 237 1.70 -12.37 16.69
N GLN A 238 0.44 -12.61 16.31
CA GLN A 238 -0.12 -13.97 16.33
C GLN A 238 0.61 -14.85 15.31
N THR A 239 0.85 -16.11 15.66
CA THR A 239 1.56 -17.03 14.79
C THR A 239 0.81 -17.27 13.47
N ASN A 240 1.52 -17.69 12.42
CA ASN A 240 0.88 -18.06 11.16
C ASN A 240 -0.19 -19.13 11.36
N ALA A 241 0.09 -20.14 12.21
CA ALA A 241 -0.89 -21.20 12.51
C ALA A 241 -2.15 -20.67 13.18
N ALA A 242 -2.02 -19.81 14.20
CA ALA A 242 -3.18 -19.19 14.85
C ALA A 242 -3.97 -18.28 13.91
N SER A 243 -3.27 -17.53 13.05
CA SER A 243 -3.90 -16.66 12.04
C SER A 243 -4.60 -17.49 10.95
N ALA A 244 -4.00 -18.59 10.49
CA ALA A 244 -4.61 -19.50 9.51
C ALA A 244 -5.87 -20.15 10.07
N GLU A 245 -5.80 -20.70 11.28
CA GLU A 245 -6.97 -21.32 11.94
C GLU A 245 -8.11 -20.31 12.12
N TYR A 246 -7.78 -19.08 12.55
CA TYR A 246 -8.75 -18.00 12.68
C TYR A 246 -9.35 -17.61 11.34
N GLY A 247 -8.50 -17.44 10.33
CA GLY A 247 -8.90 -17.08 8.97
C GLY A 247 -9.79 -18.12 8.31
N HIS A 248 -9.50 -19.40 8.47
CA HIS A 248 -10.32 -20.49 7.93
C HIS A 248 -11.75 -20.48 8.49
N ARG A 249 -11.90 -20.29 9.81
CA ARG A 249 -13.23 -20.19 10.42
C ARG A 249 -14.01 -19.00 9.91
N LEU A 250 -13.36 -17.84 9.81
CA LEU A 250 -13.96 -16.62 9.29
C LEU A 250 -14.31 -16.75 7.79
N SER A 251 -13.39 -17.31 7.00
CA SER A 251 -13.59 -17.61 5.58
C SER A 251 -14.80 -18.50 5.35
N ALA A 252 -14.92 -19.60 6.09
CA ALA A 252 -16.06 -20.52 5.99
C ALA A 252 -17.39 -19.80 6.27
N ALA A 253 -17.45 -18.93 7.28
CA ALA A 253 -18.63 -18.14 7.63
C ALA A 253 -18.95 -17.02 6.61
N LEU A 254 -17.98 -16.61 5.81
CA LEU A 254 -18.08 -15.62 4.74
C LEU A 254 -18.14 -16.25 3.33
N GLY A 255 -18.52 -17.52 3.22
CA GLY A 255 -18.73 -18.19 1.93
C GLY A 255 -17.44 -18.51 1.16
N GLY A 256 -16.33 -18.75 1.87
CA GLY A 256 -15.07 -19.13 1.29
C GLY A 256 -14.18 -17.93 0.86
N LYS A 257 -14.37 -16.76 1.47
CA LYS A 257 -13.54 -15.58 1.19
C LYS A 257 -12.08 -15.85 1.52
N HIS A 258 -11.20 -15.47 0.60
CA HIS A 258 -9.75 -15.56 0.78
C HIS A 258 -9.25 -14.51 1.79
N PHE A 259 -8.01 -14.67 2.24
CA PHE A 259 -7.42 -13.70 3.15
C PHE A 259 -5.89 -13.59 3.00
N VAL A 260 -5.37 -12.51 3.54
CA VAL A 260 -3.93 -12.28 3.69
C VAL A 260 -3.58 -12.14 5.15
N VAL A 261 -2.34 -12.45 5.50
CA VAL A 261 -1.86 -12.39 6.89
C VAL A 261 -0.62 -11.51 6.99
N ASP A 262 -0.63 -10.55 7.93
CA ASP A 262 0.58 -9.83 8.30
C ASP A 262 1.52 -10.73 9.10
N THR A 263 2.70 -10.97 8.54
CA THR A 263 3.75 -11.80 9.14
C THR A 263 5.00 -11.00 9.51
N SER A 264 4.90 -9.67 9.47
CA SER A 264 6.06 -8.78 9.60
C SER A 264 6.87 -8.99 10.88
N ARG A 265 6.19 -9.27 12.00
CA ARG A 265 6.80 -9.27 13.33
C ARG A 265 6.44 -10.50 14.18
N ASN A 266 5.88 -11.52 13.60
CA ASN A 266 5.29 -12.66 14.31
C ASN A 266 6.20 -13.89 14.44
N GLY A 267 7.49 -13.78 14.07
CA GLY A 267 8.42 -14.93 14.03
C GLY A 267 8.58 -15.66 15.38
N ASN A 268 8.48 -14.95 16.49
CA ASN A 268 8.50 -15.51 17.84
C ASN A 268 7.11 -15.58 18.51
N GLY A 269 6.04 -15.36 17.72
CA GLY A 269 4.67 -15.36 18.25
C GLY A 269 4.40 -14.17 19.21
N PRO A 270 3.23 -14.17 19.90
CA PRO A 270 2.84 -13.08 20.78
C PRO A 270 3.68 -13.01 22.06
N TYR A 271 3.79 -11.80 22.62
CA TYR A 271 4.38 -11.57 23.93
C TYR A 271 3.36 -11.83 25.04
N SER A 272 3.78 -12.52 26.10
CA SER A 272 2.90 -12.91 27.21
C SER A 272 2.82 -11.87 28.34
N GLY A 273 3.59 -10.79 28.26
CA GLY A 273 3.56 -9.72 29.27
C GLY A 273 2.46 -8.68 29.03
N THR A 274 2.42 -7.68 29.90
CA THR A 274 1.49 -6.52 29.77
C THR A 274 1.81 -5.72 28.52
N ASP A 275 0.83 -4.98 28.00
CA ASP A 275 0.94 -4.16 26.79
C ASP A 275 1.55 -4.95 25.62
N ASN A 276 1.04 -6.15 25.42
CA ASN A 276 1.60 -7.13 24.47
C ASN A 276 1.49 -6.70 23.00
N TRP A 277 0.74 -5.65 22.72
CA TRP A 277 0.56 -5.07 21.40
C TRP A 277 1.59 -3.99 21.07
N CYS A 278 2.11 -3.27 22.09
CA CYS A 278 2.91 -2.07 21.89
C CYS A 278 4.41 -2.34 22.09
N ASN A 279 5.15 -2.35 21.01
CA ASN A 279 6.61 -2.55 20.97
C ASN A 279 7.12 -3.70 21.88
N PRO A 280 6.49 -4.88 21.88
CA PRO A 280 6.89 -5.94 22.81
C PRO A 280 8.30 -6.43 22.53
N PRO A 281 9.10 -6.68 23.60
CA PRO A 281 10.49 -7.12 23.45
C PRO A 281 10.59 -8.55 22.94
N GLY A 282 11.72 -8.90 22.33
CA GLY A 282 12.03 -10.26 21.90
C GLY A 282 11.16 -10.77 20.74
N ARG A 283 10.51 -9.86 20.01
CA ARG A 283 9.82 -10.26 18.77
C ARG A 283 10.84 -10.46 17.66
N ALA A 284 10.43 -11.15 16.59
CA ALA A 284 11.28 -11.44 15.45
C ALA A 284 10.53 -11.19 14.15
N LEU A 285 11.26 -10.90 13.08
CA LEU A 285 10.71 -10.95 11.73
C LEU A 285 10.08 -12.33 11.50
N GLY A 286 8.90 -12.34 10.93
CA GLY A 286 8.21 -13.57 10.56
C GLY A 286 8.50 -14.01 9.14
N THR A 287 7.64 -14.84 8.59
CA THR A 287 7.75 -15.34 7.23
C THR A 287 7.87 -14.17 6.24
N PRO A 288 8.90 -14.13 5.38
CA PRO A 288 9.01 -13.10 4.35
C PRO A 288 7.77 -13.08 3.45
N PRO A 289 7.44 -11.92 2.86
CA PRO A 289 6.29 -11.79 1.95
C PRO A 289 6.35 -12.83 0.84
N THR A 290 5.23 -13.55 0.64
CA THR A 290 5.13 -14.60 -0.37
C THR A 290 3.69 -14.92 -0.73
N THR A 291 3.44 -15.35 -1.97
CA THR A 291 2.19 -15.97 -2.41
C THR A 291 2.23 -17.50 -2.33
N ALA A 292 3.40 -18.08 -2.08
CA ALA A 292 3.58 -19.51 -1.87
C ALA A 292 3.29 -19.86 -0.39
N THR A 293 2.04 -19.74 0.03
CA THR A 293 1.60 -19.94 1.42
C THR A 293 1.42 -21.39 1.80
N GLY A 294 1.21 -22.26 0.81
CA GLY A 294 0.84 -23.66 1.00
C GLY A 294 -0.64 -23.87 1.40
N ASP A 295 -1.43 -22.80 1.44
CA ASP A 295 -2.83 -22.80 1.83
C ASP A 295 -3.67 -22.12 0.75
N PRO A 296 -4.70 -22.79 0.20
CA PRO A 296 -5.46 -22.26 -0.93
C PRO A 296 -6.33 -21.05 -0.58
N LEU A 297 -6.62 -20.80 0.68
CA LEU A 297 -7.42 -19.65 1.14
C LEU A 297 -6.55 -18.47 1.58
N ILE A 298 -5.25 -18.67 1.78
CA ILE A 298 -4.31 -17.61 2.12
C ILE A 298 -3.64 -17.12 0.84
N ASP A 299 -4.09 -15.99 0.31
CA ASP A 299 -3.55 -15.41 -0.93
C ASP A 299 -2.08 -14.99 -0.78
N ALA A 300 -1.69 -14.51 0.40
CA ALA A 300 -0.32 -14.13 0.69
C ALA A 300 -0.02 -14.00 2.19
N TYR A 301 1.22 -14.26 2.56
CA TYR A 301 1.87 -13.68 3.71
C TYR A 301 2.47 -12.34 3.28
N LEU A 302 2.23 -11.29 4.06
CA LEU A 302 2.67 -9.92 3.74
C LEU A 302 3.35 -9.30 4.95
N TRP A 303 4.18 -8.28 4.71
CA TRP A 303 4.63 -7.38 5.76
C TRP A 303 3.84 -6.08 5.66
N ILE A 304 2.65 -6.09 6.28
CA ILE A 304 1.71 -4.97 6.24
C ILE A 304 2.19 -3.88 7.20
N LYS A 305 2.42 -4.22 8.48
CA LYS A 305 3.19 -3.33 9.36
C LYS A 305 4.64 -3.33 8.89
N ARG A 306 5.25 -2.16 8.82
CA ARG A 306 6.69 -2.08 8.51
C ARG A 306 7.49 -2.52 9.73
N PRO A 307 8.31 -3.60 9.63
CA PRO A 307 9.17 -4.01 10.74
C PRO A 307 10.15 -2.90 11.10
N GLY A 308 10.17 -2.51 12.38
CA GLY A 308 11.01 -1.42 12.87
C GLY A 308 10.30 -0.07 13.02
N GLU A 309 9.07 0.09 12.53
CA GLU A 309 8.26 1.23 12.94
C GLU A 309 7.62 0.99 14.30
N SER A 310 7.70 2.00 15.18
CA SER A 310 7.12 1.96 16.52
C SER A 310 5.59 1.83 16.49
N ASP A 311 5.04 1.17 17.49
CA ASP A 311 3.59 1.11 17.72
C ASP A 311 3.10 2.31 18.55
N GLY A 312 4.00 3.02 19.25
CA GLY A 312 3.68 4.14 20.11
C GLY A 312 4.81 4.41 21.09
N THR A 313 4.55 5.35 22.03
CA THR A 313 5.58 5.81 22.98
C THR A 313 5.87 4.84 24.13
N CYS A 314 5.16 3.73 24.19
CA CYS A 314 5.42 2.67 25.16
C CYS A 314 6.86 2.12 25.05
N ARG A 315 7.40 1.65 26.16
CA ARG A 315 8.74 1.02 26.29
C ARG A 315 9.88 1.90 25.76
N GLY A 316 9.71 3.24 25.79
CA GLY A 316 10.70 4.19 25.30
C GLY A 316 10.76 4.34 23.79
N GLY A 317 9.77 3.80 23.06
CA GLY A 317 9.65 3.96 21.61
C GLY A 317 9.32 5.39 21.19
N PRO A 318 9.62 5.78 19.95
CA PRO A 318 9.12 7.04 19.37
C PRO A 318 7.61 6.94 19.10
N LYS A 319 6.99 8.05 18.65
CA LYS A 319 5.57 8.05 18.27
C LYS A 319 5.26 6.96 17.24
N ALA A 320 4.02 6.46 17.26
CA ALA A 320 3.54 5.46 16.32
C ALA A 320 3.88 5.79 14.87
N GLY A 321 4.29 4.79 14.09
CA GLY A 321 4.70 4.92 12.69
C GLY A 321 6.09 5.53 12.47
N ARG A 322 6.81 5.93 13.53
CA ARG A 322 8.19 6.42 13.40
C ARG A 322 9.17 5.25 13.41
N TRP A 323 10.15 5.33 12.50
CA TRP A 323 11.24 4.37 12.45
C TRP A 323 12.04 4.36 13.77
N TRP A 324 12.31 3.14 14.27
CA TRP A 324 13.07 2.90 15.50
C TRP A 324 14.18 1.89 15.21
N PRO A 325 15.41 2.36 14.94
CA PRO A 325 16.53 1.52 14.52
C PRO A 325 16.84 0.35 15.44
N GLU A 326 16.80 0.58 16.77
CA GLU A 326 17.12 -0.43 17.77
C GLU A 326 16.06 -1.55 17.80
N TYR A 327 14.79 -1.19 17.64
CA TYR A 327 13.70 -2.16 17.57
C TYR A 327 13.78 -2.98 16.28
N ALA A 328 14.06 -2.31 15.15
CA ALA A 328 14.28 -2.97 13.87
C ALA A 328 15.43 -3.96 13.91
N LEU A 329 16.56 -3.54 14.52
CA LEU A 329 17.74 -4.40 14.71
C LEU A 329 17.39 -5.63 15.55
N GLY A 330 16.69 -5.43 16.67
CA GLY A 330 16.24 -6.52 17.54
C GLY A 330 15.34 -7.54 16.81
N LEU A 331 14.39 -7.07 15.99
CA LEU A 331 13.55 -7.94 15.15
C LEU A 331 14.38 -8.76 14.14
N ALA A 332 15.35 -8.12 13.49
CA ALA A 332 16.21 -8.77 12.52
C ALA A 332 17.19 -9.78 13.13
N GLN A 333 17.74 -9.46 14.31
CA GLN A 333 18.64 -10.37 15.07
C GLN A 333 17.90 -11.61 15.57
N ALA A 334 16.66 -11.45 16.04
CA ALA A 334 15.87 -12.55 16.57
C ALA A 334 15.25 -13.44 15.47
N ALA A 335 15.26 -12.99 14.21
CA ALA A 335 14.71 -13.75 13.10
C ALA A 335 15.53 -15.02 12.85
N ARG A 336 14.85 -16.15 12.74
CA ARG A 336 15.46 -17.41 12.31
C ARG A 336 15.93 -17.26 10.85
N THR A 337 17.14 -17.69 10.59
CA THR A 337 17.74 -17.74 9.23
C THR A 337 17.07 -18.78 8.36
#